data_b8941e2682340ad19364753a9fdfe5a0
#
_entry.id   b8941e2682340ad19364753a9fdfe5a0
#
_cell.length_a   1.000
_cell.length_b   1.000
_cell.length_c   1.000
_cell.angle_alpha   90.00
_cell.angle_beta   90.00
_cell.angle_gamma   90.00
#
_symmetry.space_group_name_H-M   'P 1'
#
loop_
_entity.id
_entity.type
_entity.pdbx_description
1 polymer ?
#
loop_
_entity_poly.entity_id
_entity_poly.type
_entity_poly.pdbx_seq_one_letter_code
_entity_poly.pdbx_strand_id
1 'polypeptide(L)'
;MAETRTRRRSFIRQHSLSITSAAVLALWIYLYSRSNPSTHIGSFFGNAIADWTGLLVMVLATKYLFERGSAESRRPPKNFMGSALQRLRDHSLTIFLLVTGLGWVFLYASLDSESKWGQVVGNIVSEWTQILGLVLMTKILIERHSKESNR
;
A
#
# COMPACT_ATOMS: atom_id res chain seq x y z
N MET A 1 -12.26 33.05 12.76
CA MET A 1 -12.19 32.63 11.33
C MET A 1 -10.77 32.39 10.81
N ALA A 2 -9.73 33.13 11.20
CA ALA A 2 -8.34 32.94 10.75
C ALA A 2 -7.70 31.64 11.26
N GLU A 3 -7.97 31.24 12.48
CA GLU A 3 -7.36 30.07 13.16
C GLU A 3 -7.81 28.73 12.53
N THR A 4 -9.08 28.63 12.16
CA THR A 4 -9.62 27.45 11.46
C THR A 4 -9.03 27.28 10.05
N ARG A 5 -8.72 28.39 9.38
CA ARG A 5 -8.14 28.40 8.03
C ARG A 5 -6.66 27.95 8.04
N THR A 6 -5.90 28.36 9.07
CA THR A 6 -4.49 27.98 9.26
C THR A 6 -4.38 26.51 9.63
N ARG A 7 -5.25 26.00 10.51
CA ARG A 7 -5.30 24.60 10.91
C ARG A 7 -5.65 23.67 9.74
N ARG A 8 -6.58 24.08 8.87
CA ARG A 8 -6.96 23.33 7.67
C ARG A 8 -5.84 23.27 6.63
N ARG A 9 -5.11 24.38 6.41
CA ARG A 9 -3.94 24.40 5.52
C ARG A 9 -2.81 23.52 6.03
N SER A 10 -2.57 23.47 7.34
CA SER A 10 -1.58 22.60 7.96
C SER A 10 -1.95 21.12 7.76
N PHE A 11 -3.22 20.74 7.97
CA PHE A 11 -3.70 19.36 7.78
C PHE A 11 -3.53 18.89 6.32
N ILE A 12 -3.99 19.67 5.34
CA ILE A 12 -3.85 19.33 3.91
C ILE A 12 -2.38 19.16 3.53
N ARG A 13 -1.50 20.02 3.99
CA ARG A 13 -0.07 19.92 3.71
C ARG A 13 0.55 18.68 4.34
N GLN A 14 0.16 18.31 5.54
CA GLN A 14 0.68 17.13 6.26
C GLN A 14 0.19 15.80 5.66
N HIS A 15 -0.95 15.79 4.98
CA HIS A 15 -1.57 14.61 4.38
C HIS A 15 -1.65 14.70 2.84
N SER A 16 -0.91 15.62 2.23
CA SER A 16 -0.99 15.88 0.79
C SER A 16 -0.72 14.64 -0.04
N LEU A 17 0.27 13.83 0.31
CA LEU A 17 0.58 12.59 -0.40
C LEU A 17 -0.59 11.60 -0.37
N SER A 18 -1.15 11.31 0.79
CA SER A 18 -2.31 10.41 0.93
C SER A 18 -3.54 10.93 0.19
N ILE A 19 -3.79 12.26 0.29
CA ILE A 19 -4.94 12.90 -0.37
C ILE A 19 -4.77 12.83 -1.90
N THR A 20 -3.58 13.15 -2.40
CA THR A 20 -3.29 13.10 -3.85
C THR A 20 -3.38 11.67 -4.37
N SER A 21 -2.77 10.70 -3.67
CA SER A 21 -2.83 9.29 -4.06
C SER A 21 -4.28 8.77 -4.09
N ALA A 22 -5.09 9.13 -3.10
CA ALA A 22 -6.50 8.76 -3.06
C ALA A 22 -7.31 9.41 -4.21
N ALA A 23 -7.03 10.68 -4.53
CA ALA A 23 -7.69 11.37 -5.65
C ALA A 23 -7.34 10.75 -7.00
N VAL A 24 -6.06 10.38 -7.21
CA VAL A 24 -5.62 9.72 -8.43
C VAL A 24 -6.21 8.32 -8.53
N LEU A 25 -6.26 7.55 -7.43
CA LEU A 25 -6.92 6.25 -7.40
C LEU A 25 -8.41 6.36 -7.77
N ALA A 26 -9.13 7.35 -7.21
CA ALA A 26 -10.52 7.61 -7.56
C ALA A 26 -10.71 7.94 -9.05
N LEU A 27 -9.78 8.69 -9.64
CA LEU A 27 -9.76 8.98 -11.07
C LEU A 27 -9.59 7.68 -11.91
N TRP A 28 -8.66 6.80 -11.54
CA TRP A 28 -8.46 5.52 -12.23
C TRP A 28 -9.68 4.62 -12.14
N ILE A 29 -10.32 4.54 -10.97
CA ILE A 29 -11.59 3.79 -10.78
C ILE A 29 -12.69 4.36 -11.69
N TYR A 30 -12.83 5.68 -11.77
CA TYR A 30 -13.80 6.33 -12.64
C TYR A 30 -13.54 6.01 -14.12
N LEU A 31 -12.31 6.19 -14.59
CA LEU A 31 -11.94 5.91 -15.99
C LEU A 31 -12.12 4.43 -16.32
N TYR A 32 -11.71 3.53 -15.44
CA TYR A 32 -11.93 2.10 -15.61
C TYR A 32 -13.42 1.74 -15.67
N SER A 33 -14.23 2.30 -14.79
CA SER A 33 -15.68 2.03 -14.80
C SER A 33 -16.35 2.33 -16.14
N ARG A 34 -15.80 3.34 -16.86
CA ARG A 34 -16.28 3.78 -18.19
C ARG A 34 -15.60 3.08 -19.37
N SER A 35 -14.51 2.36 -19.15
CA SER A 35 -13.74 1.69 -20.19
C SER A 35 -14.21 0.26 -20.45
N ASN A 36 -13.85 -0.28 -21.62
CA ASN A 36 -13.94 -1.70 -21.90
C ASN A 36 -12.62 -2.38 -21.44
N PRO A 37 -12.68 -3.38 -20.52
CA PRO A 37 -11.50 -4.06 -19.99
C PRO A 37 -10.70 -4.82 -21.07
N SER A 38 -11.33 -5.22 -22.16
CA SER A 38 -10.69 -5.94 -23.27
C SER A 38 -9.81 -5.05 -24.16
N THR A 39 -9.81 -3.73 -23.96
CA THR A 39 -8.96 -2.80 -24.69
C THR A 39 -7.65 -2.56 -23.93
N HIS A 40 -6.58 -2.21 -24.65
CA HIS A 40 -5.30 -1.84 -24.01
C HIS A 40 -5.45 -0.73 -22.98
N ILE A 41 -6.27 0.28 -23.28
CA ILE A 41 -6.52 1.41 -22.36
C ILE A 41 -7.30 0.92 -21.13
N GLY A 42 -8.31 0.08 -21.31
CA GLY A 42 -9.07 -0.49 -20.21
C GLY A 42 -8.20 -1.36 -19.30
N SER A 43 -7.38 -2.24 -19.88
CA SER A 43 -6.40 -3.04 -19.13
C SER A 43 -5.41 -2.16 -18.36
N PHE A 44 -4.89 -1.09 -18.97
CA PHE A 44 -4.03 -0.12 -18.31
C PHE A 44 -4.70 0.51 -17.08
N PHE A 45 -5.96 0.95 -17.20
CA PHE A 45 -6.67 1.51 -16.05
C PHE A 45 -6.86 0.48 -14.92
N GLY A 46 -7.12 -0.79 -15.26
CA GLY A 46 -7.22 -1.88 -14.28
C GLY A 46 -5.92 -2.10 -13.50
N ASN A 47 -4.78 -2.09 -14.20
CA ASN A 47 -3.45 -2.18 -13.57
C ASN A 47 -3.18 -0.95 -12.70
N ALA A 48 -3.45 0.26 -13.22
CA ALA A 48 -3.26 1.48 -12.47
C ALA A 48 -4.06 1.52 -11.17
N ILE A 49 -5.26 0.94 -11.11
CA ILE A 49 -6.00 0.79 -9.84
C ILE A 49 -5.21 -0.05 -8.84
N ALA A 50 -4.63 -1.18 -9.26
CA ALA A 50 -3.85 -2.04 -8.36
C ALA A 50 -2.61 -1.32 -7.83
N ASP A 51 -1.80 -0.73 -8.70
CA ASP A 51 -0.58 0.00 -8.35
C ASP A 51 -0.87 1.15 -7.37
N TRP A 52 -1.89 1.96 -7.66
CA TRP A 52 -2.23 3.10 -6.81
C TRP A 52 -2.93 2.67 -5.50
N THR A 53 -3.57 1.51 -5.47
CA THR A 53 -4.09 0.90 -4.23
C THR A 53 -2.92 0.50 -3.34
N GLY A 54 -1.92 -0.21 -3.88
CA GLY A 54 -0.70 -0.59 -3.17
C GLY A 54 0.05 0.64 -2.63
N LEU A 55 0.28 1.64 -3.48
CA LEU A 55 0.91 2.90 -3.08
C LEU A 55 0.17 3.58 -1.92
N LEU A 56 -1.15 3.76 -2.03
CA LEU A 56 -1.96 4.43 -1.00
C LEU A 56 -1.92 3.66 0.32
N VAL A 57 -2.02 2.33 0.25
CA VAL A 57 -1.96 1.47 1.44
C VAL A 57 -0.59 1.58 2.10
N MET A 58 0.51 1.53 1.35
CA MET A 58 1.86 1.68 1.90
C MET A 58 2.08 3.06 2.52
N VAL A 59 1.62 4.14 1.87
CA VAL A 59 1.69 5.50 2.42
C VAL A 59 0.93 5.61 3.75
N LEU A 60 -0.21 4.94 3.89
CA LEU A 60 -1.01 4.97 5.13
C LEU A 60 -0.47 4.00 6.18
N ALA A 61 -0.14 2.77 5.79
CA ALA A 61 0.32 1.72 6.70
C ALA A 61 1.63 2.11 7.38
N THR A 62 2.62 2.62 6.63
CA THR A 62 3.94 3.00 7.16
C THR A 62 3.92 4.23 8.08
N LYS A 63 2.78 4.89 8.26
CA LYS A 63 2.60 5.89 9.33
C LYS A 63 2.51 5.26 10.71
N TYR A 64 1.93 4.07 10.82
CA TYR A 64 1.54 3.44 12.08
C TYR A 64 2.16 2.07 12.30
N LEU A 65 2.50 1.37 11.21
CA LEU A 65 3.04 0.03 11.23
C LEU A 65 4.54 0.03 11.00
N PHE A 66 5.21 -1.01 11.53
CA PHE A 66 6.65 -1.12 11.52
C PHE A 66 7.08 -2.49 11.00
N GLU A 67 8.23 -2.51 10.32
CA GLU A 67 8.95 -3.74 10.01
C GLU A 67 10.42 -3.56 10.34
N ARG A 68 10.86 -4.21 11.40
CA ARG A 68 12.22 -4.08 11.90
C ARG A 68 13.22 -4.61 10.87
N GLY A 69 14.11 -3.74 10.43
CA GLY A 69 15.16 -4.06 9.48
C GLY A 69 14.80 -3.84 8.01
N SER A 70 13.53 -3.57 7.66
CA SER A 70 13.13 -3.22 6.30
C SER A 70 13.43 -1.76 5.99
N ALA A 71 13.83 -1.46 4.75
CA ALA A 71 13.98 -0.10 4.26
C ALA A 71 12.62 0.60 4.01
N GLU A 72 11.57 -0.19 3.79
CA GLU A 72 10.21 0.29 3.53
C GLU A 72 9.50 0.79 4.80
N SER A 73 10.10 0.67 5.96
CA SER A 73 9.49 1.01 7.24
C SER A 73 10.41 1.85 8.12
N ARG A 74 9.80 2.70 8.93
CA ARG A 74 10.54 3.42 9.98
C ARG A 74 10.98 2.44 11.07
N ARG A 75 12.06 2.79 11.76
CA ARG A 75 12.49 2.04 12.94
C ARG A 75 11.42 2.13 14.03
N PRO A 76 10.99 0.99 14.62
CA PRO A 76 10.04 0.99 15.70
C PRO A 76 10.63 1.73 16.93
N PRO A 77 9.82 2.52 17.66
CA PRO A 77 10.29 3.20 18.86
C PRO A 77 10.67 2.19 19.95
N LYS A 78 11.73 2.49 20.71
CA LYS A 78 12.11 1.70 21.89
C LYS A 78 11.06 1.96 22.98
N ASN A 79 10.22 0.98 23.30
CA ASN A 79 9.26 1.08 24.40
C ASN A 79 9.45 -0.10 25.35
N PHE A 80 9.13 0.11 26.64
CA PHE A 80 9.14 -0.90 27.70
C PHE A 80 7.91 -1.81 27.65
N MET A 81 7.61 -2.38 26.48
CA MET A 81 6.54 -3.37 26.32
C MET A 81 7.10 -4.78 26.55
N GLY A 82 6.26 -5.69 27.04
CA GLY A 82 6.63 -7.11 27.16
C GLY A 82 7.12 -7.69 25.81
N SER A 83 8.06 -8.63 25.85
CA SER A 83 8.81 -9.12 24.67
C SER A 83 7.93 -9.62 23.51
N ALA A 84 6.78 -10.21 23.79
CA ALA A 84 5.84 -10.71 22.76
C ALA A 84 5.14 -9.55 22.04
N LEU A 85 4.63 -8.57 22.77
CA LEU A 85 3.93 -7.42 22.20
C LEU A 85 4.89 -6.52 21.39
N GLN A 86 6.14 -6.42 21.84
CA GLN A 86 7.18 -5.72 21.10
C GLN A 86 7.46 -6.39 19.76
N ARG A 87 7.54 -7.74 19.71
CA ARG A 87 7.74 -8.48 18.44
C ARG A 87 6.56 -8.27 17.47
N LEU A 88 5.32 -8.36 17.96
CA LEU A 88 4.13 -8.09 17.14
C LEU A 88 4.17 -6.69 16.52
N ARG A 89 4.53 -5.68 17.31
CA ARG A 89 4.67 -4.31 16.83
C ARG A 89 5.82 -4.18 15.82
N ASP A 90 6.96 -4.76 16.10
CA ASP A 90 8.16 -4.66 15.28
C ASP A 90 7.99 -5.32 13.90
N HIS A 91 7.00 -6.19 13.73
CA HIS A 91 6.62 -6.88 12.49
C HIS A 91 5.17 -6.59 12.06
N SER A 92 4.57 -5.53 12.59
CA SER A 92 3.17 -5.20 12.33
C SER A 92 2.86 -4.91 10.86
N LEU A 93 3.81 -4.36 10.10
CA LEU A 93 3.64 -4.12 8.68
C LEU A 93 3.55 -5.43 7.90
N THR A 94 4.47 -6.37 8.12
CA THR A 94 4.42 -7.70 7.49
C THR A 94 3.15 -8.45 7.87
N ILE A 95 2.75 -8.43 9.14
CA ILE A 95 1.52 -9.07 9.60
C ILE A 95 0.30 -8.46 8.90
N PHE A 96 0.22 -7.14 8.83
CA PHE A 96 -0.85 -6.44 8.11
C PHE A 96 -0.91 -6.82 6.63
N LEU A 97 0.24 -6.83 5.93
CA LEU A 97 0.30 -7.20 4.52
C LEU A 97 -0.08 -8.68 4.29
N LEU A 98 0.32 -9.59 5.18
CA LEU A 98 -0.08 -10.99 5.09
C LEU A 98 -1.59 -11.17 5.29
N VAL A 99 -2.16 -10.56 6.31
CA VAL A 99 -3.60 -10.68 6.61
C VAL A 99 -4.43 -10.08 5.48
N THR A 100 -4.10 -8.88 5.02
CA THR A 100 -4.81 -8.23 3.91
C THR A 100 -4.56 -8.92 2.58
N GLY A 101 -3.35 -9.43 2.34
CA GLY A 101 -3.01 -10.22 1.16
C GLY A 101 -3.82 -11.52 1.07
N LEU A 102 -3.96 -12.24 2.17
CA LEU A 102 -4.84 -13.42 2.26
C LEU A 102 -6.31 -13.04 1.97
N GLY A 103 -6.76 -11.90 2.47
CA GLY A 103 -8.08 -11.35 2.14
C GLY A 103 -8.26 -11.10 0.64
N TRP A 104 -7.26 -10.51 -0.03
CA TRP A 104 -7.29 -10.30 -1.49
C TRP A 104 -7.27 -11.63 -2.27
N VAL A 105 -6.46 -12.61 -1.86
CA VAL A 105 -6.44 -13.94 -2.47
C VAL A 105 -7.80 -14.64 -2.33
N PHE A 106 -8.42 -14.57 -1.14
CA PHE A 106 -9.75 -15.14 -0.92
C PHE A 106 -10.82 -14.46 -1.79
N LEU A 107 -10.77 -13.12 -1.88
CA LEU A 107 -11.68 -12.37 -2.74
C LEU A 107 -11.48 -12.74 -4.21
N TYR A 108 -10.23 -12.83 -4.68
CA TYR A 108 -9.91 -13.25 -6.05
C TYR A 108 -10.43 -14.65 -6.36
N ALA A 109 -10.24 -15.61 -5.45
CA ALA A 109 -10.76 -16.97 -5.61
C ALA A 109 -12.30 -17.06 -5.60
N SER A 110 -12.98 -16.06 -5.03
CA SER A 110 -14.44 -15.98 -4.95
C SER A 110 -15.08 -15.27 -6.14
N LEU A 111 -14.29 -14.56 -6.94
CA LEU A 111 -14.77 -13.82 -8.11
C LEU A 111 -14.51 -14.60 -9.40
N ASP A 112 -15.33 -14.34 -10.41
CA ASP A 112 -15.00 -14.76 -11.78
C ASP A 112 -13.78 -13.95 -12.26
N SER A 113 -12.66 -14.66 -12.54
CA SER A 113 -11.40 -14.08 -12.99
C SER A 113 -11.51 -13.33 -14.32
N GLU A 114 -12.46 -13.72 -15.18
CA GLU A 114 -12.72 -13.08 -16.47
C GLU A 114 -13.60 -11.83 -16.33
N SER A 115 -14.22 -11.65 -15.18
CA SER A 115 -15.01 -10.45 -14.92
C SER A 115 -14.15 -9.19 -14.84
N LYS A 116 -14.73 -8.06 -15.20
CA LYS A 116 -14.07 -6.75 -15.18
C LYS A 116 -13.38 -6.47 -13.84
N TRP A 117 -14.05 -6.71 -12.73
CA TRP A 117 -13.49 -6.45 -11.40
C TRP A 117 -12.64 -7.62 -10.87
N GLY A 118 -12.87 -8.85 -11.33
CA GLY A 118 -12.01 -10.00 -11.05
C GLY A 118 -10.58 -9.79 -11.55
N GLN A 119 -10.42 -9.23 -12.76
CA GLN A 119 -9.11 -8.86 -13.30
C GLN A 119 -8.40 -7.81 -12.44
N VAL A 120 -9.12 -6.79 -11.95
CA VAL A 120 -8.54 -5.77 -11.04
C VAL A 120 -8.09 -6.40 -9.72
N VAL A 121 -8.90 -7.28 -9.14
CA VAL A 121 -8.54 -7.96 -7.89
C VAL A 121 -7.33 -8.87 -8.10
N GLY A 122 -7.22 -9.56 -9.24
CA GLY A 122 -6.03 -10.33 -9.61
C GLY A 122 -4.76 -9.46 -9.68
N ASN A 123 -4.86 -8.28 -10.27
CA ASN A 123 -3.76 -7.31 -10.31
C ASN A 123 -3.39 -6.82 -8.90
N ILE A 124 -4.37 -6.58 -8.02
CA ILE A 124 -4.12 -6.21 -6.62
C ILE A 124 -3.38 -7.35 -5.88
N VAL A 125 -3.74 -8.61 -6.10
CA VAL A 125 -3.00 -9.76 -5.52
C VAL A 125 -1.55 -9.76 -5.98
N SER A 126 -1.29 -9.49 -7.26
CA SER A 126 0.08 -9.36 -7.80
C SER A 126 0.83 -8.23 -7.12
N GLU A 127 0.25 -7.05 -7.03
CA GLU A 127 0.84 -5.88 -6.37
C GLU A 127 1.15 -6.17 -4.89
N TRP A 128 0.24 -6.84 -4.16
CA TRP A 128 0.48 -7.23 -2.77
C TRP A 128 1.68 -8.17 -2.59
N THR A 129 1.88 -9.11 -3.54
CA THR A 129 3.07 -9.97 -3.53
C THR A 129 4.36 -9.19 -3.74
N GLN A 130 4.36 -8.18 -4.61
CA GLN A 130 5.51 -7.29 -4.83
C GLN A 130 5.83 -6.46 -3.59
N ILE A 131 4.83 -5.82 -3.00
CA ILE A 131 5.00 -5.02 -1.76
C ILE A 131 5.52 -5.88 -0.62
N LEU A 132 4.91 -7.04 -0.37
CA LEU A 132 5.35 -7.97 0.68
C LEU A 132 6.77 -8.46 0.40
N GLY A 133 7.07 -8.81 -0.85
CA GLY A 133 8.39 -9.22 -1.30
C GLY A 133 9.42 -8.13 -1.02
N LEU A 134 9.16 -6.88 -1.39
CA LEU A 134 10.06 -5.76 -1.17
C LEU A 134 10.31 -5.51 0.32
N VAL A 135 9.25 -5.51 1.14
CA VAL A 135 9.35 -5.35 2.60
C VAL A 135 10.24 -6.44 3.22
N LEU A 136 10.14 -7.69 2.77
CA LEU A 136 10.94 -8.81 3.29
C LEU A 136 12.36 -8.82 2.73
N MET A 137 12.54 -8.58 1.43
CA MET A 137 13.85 -8.60 0.79
C MET A 137 14.76 -7.49 1.31
N THR A 138 14.25 -6.28 1.52
CA THR A 138 15.04 -5.15 2.04
C THR A 138 15.51 -5.33 3.48
N LYS A 139 15.06 -6.37 4.18
CA LYS A 139 15.62 -6.78 5.49
C LYS A 139 16.96 -7.50 5.35
N ILE A 140 17.16 -8.23 4.28
CA ILE A 140 18.26 -9.19 4.11
C ILE A 140 19.22 -8.74 3.01
N LEU A 141 18.67 -8.26 1.91
CA LEU A 141 19.43 -7.87 0.73
C LEU A 141 19.84 -6.39 0.80
N ILE A 142 21.00 -6.09 0.25
CA ILE A 142 21.56 -4.74 0.19
C ILE A 142 21.96 -4.44 -1.24
N GLU A 143 21.44 -3.34 -1.78
CA GLU A 143 21.91 -2.76 -3.04
C GLU A 143 22.60 -1.42 -2.74
N ARG A 144 23.92 -1.36 -2.98
CA ARG A 144 24.71 -0.15 -2.68
C ARG A 144 24.21 1.03 -3.49
N HIS A 145 24.06 2.18 -2.84
CA HIS A 145 23.58 3.43 -3.42
C HIS A 145 22.10 3.43 -3.85
N SER A 146 21.36 2.37 -3.59
CA SER A 146 19.91 2.37 -3.76
C SER A 146 19.22 2.99 -2.55
N LYS A 147 18.15 3.75 -2.79
CA LYS A 147 17.28 4.27 -1.71
C LYS A 147 16.56 3.15 -0.97
N GLU A 148 16.26 2.06 -1.68
CA GLU A 148 15.50 0.91 -1.17
C GLU A 148 16.30 0.04 -0.20
N SER A 149 17.60 0.25 -0.06
CA SER A 149 18.45 -0.51 0.85
C SER A 149 19.28 0.36 1.79
N ASN A 150 18.92 1.63 1.95
CA ASN A 150 19.61 2.56 2.82
C ASN A 150 19.40 2.16 4.30
N ARG A 151 20.46 1.61 4.91
CA ARG A 151 20.54 1.31 6.34
C ARG A 151 21.48 2.25 7.07
#